data_6dcbc149bddbc57e4065f8a403d44703
#
_entry.id   6dcbc149bddbc57e4065f8a403d44703
#
_cell.length_a   1.000
_cell.length_b   1.000
_cell.length_c   1.000
_cell.angle_alpha   90.00
_cell.angle_beta   90.00
_cell.angle_gamma   90.00
#
_symmetry.space_group_name_H-M   'P 1'
#
loop_
_entity.id
_entity.type
_entity.pdbx_description
1 polymer ?
#
loop_
_entity_poly.entity_id
_entity_poly.type
_entity_poly.pdbx_seq_one_letter_code
_entity_poly.pdbx_strand_id
1 'polypeptide(L)'
;NVFARHKRYAEATRLAVQTWGLEVLCENEDDFSNTLTAVLLPDGHNADEFRSIVLDNFNMSLGNGLSRLAGKVFRIGHLGDFNDLMLVATLGGIEMGLSKSSVPHQVGGTQAAMQFLKQNS
;
A
#
# COMPACT_ATOMS: atom_id res chain seq x y z
N ASN A 1 1.10 1.97 -22.09
CA ASN A 1 1.27 3.39 -21.85
C ASN A 1 1.35 3.67 -20.35
N VAL A 2 1.86 4.86 -20.02
CA VAL A 2 2.15 5.22 -18.64
C VAL A 2 0.88 5.24 -17.79
N PHE A 3 -0.20 5.79 -18.31
CA PHE A 3 -1.47 5.89 -17.60
C PHE A 3 -2.04 4.49 -17.28
N ALA A 4 -2.05 3.61 -18.26
CA ALA A 4 -2.56 2.25 -18.08
C ALA A 4 -1.72 1.47 -17.06
N ARG A 5 -0.40 1.69 -17.07
CA ARG A 5 0.50 1.05 -16.12
C ARG A 5 0.20 1.49 -14.69
N HIS A 6 0.02 2.79 -14.47
CA HIS A 6 -0.31 3.31 -13.14
C HIS A 6 -1.65 2.77 -12.65
N LYS A 7 -2.64 2.70 -13.53
CA LYS A 7 -3.95 2.15 -13.17
C LYS A 7 -3.83 0.69 -12.76
N ARG A 8 -3.05 -0.09 -13.50
CA ARG A 8 -2.83 -1.50 -13.21
C ARG A 8 -2.19 -1.68 -11.83
N TYR A 9 -1.17 -0.88 -11.51
CA TYR A 9 -0.50 -0.95 -10.22
C TYR A 9 -1.41 -0.50 -9.09
N ALA A 10 -2.21 0.52 -9.31
CA ALA A 10 -3.17 1.00 -8.31
C ALA A 10 -4.20 -0.08 -8.00
N GLU A 11 -4.71 -0.78 -9.02
CA GLU A 11 -5.67 -1.86 -8.82
C GLU A 11 -5.06 -3.03 -8.05
N ALA A 12 -3.82 -3.41 -8.39
CA ALA A 12 -3.11 -4.48 -7.68
C ALA A 12 -2.90 -4.10 -6.22
N THR A 13 -2.52 -2.85 -5.96
CA THR A 13 -2.30 -2.35 -4.61
C THR A 13 -3.58 -2.37 -3.79
N ARG A 14 -4.68 -1.90 -4.37
CA ARG A 14 -5.97 -1.92 -3.68
C ARG A 14 -6.41 -3.34 -3.36
N LEU A 15 -6.20 -4.27 -4.27
CA LEU A 15 -6.53 -5.68 -4.04
C LEU A 15 -5.73 -6.24 -2.87
N ALA A 16 -4.44 -5.93 -2.80
CA ALA A 16 -3.61 -6.35 -1.67
C ALA A 16 -4.16 -5.79 -0.35
N VAL A 17 -4.46 -4.49 -0.32
CA VAL A 17 -4.99 -3.83 0.89
C VAL A 17 -6.30 -4.45 1.32
N GLN A 18 -7.20 -4.71 0.38
CA GLN A 18 -8.49 -5.33 0.67
C GLN A 18 -8.32 -6.75 1.20
N THR A 19 -7.36 -7.50 0.64
CA THR A 19 -7.08 -8.85 1.09
C THR A 19 -6.55 -8.85 2.53
N TRP A 20 -5.72 -7.87 2.88
CA TRP A 20 -5.27 -7.70 4.26
C TRP A 20 -6.42 -7.35 5.21
N GLY A 21 -7.55 -6.89 4.69
CA GLY A 21 -8.67 -6.44 5.50
C GLY A 21 -8.55 -5.00 5.95
N LEU A 22 -7.63 -4.25 5.35
CA LEU A 22 -7.47 -2.83 5.64
C LEU A 22 -8.30 -2.01 4.67
N GLU A 23 -8.48 -0.73 4.98
CA GLU A 23 -9.32 0.16 4.20
C GLU A 23 -8.48 1.08 3.34
N VAL A 24 -8.84 1.19 2.07
CA VAL A 24 -8.28 2.19 1.17
C VAL A 24 -9.09 3.46 1.34
N LEU A 25 -8.40 4.55 1.67
CA LEU A 25 -9.06 5.83 1.83
C LEU A 25 -9.05 6.58 0.52
N CYS A 26 -10.25 6.93 0.02
CA CYS A 26 -10.42 7.74 -1.16
C CYS A 26 -11.47 8.80 -0.86
N GLU A 27 -11.05 10.06 -0.75
CA GLU A 27 -11.97 11.14 -0.39
C GLU A 27 -12.86 11.55 -1.56
N ASN A 28 -12.35 11.42 -2.78
CA ASN A 28 -13.06 11.87 -3.98
C ASN A 28 -12.54 11.07 -5.16
N GLU A 29 -13.45 10.44 -5.91
CA GLU A 29 -13.09 9.66 -7.09
C GLU A 29 -12.36 10.49 -8.14
N ASP A 30 -12.73 11.76 -8.28
CA ASP A 30 -12.08 12.66 -9.24
C ASP A 30 -10.64 12.98 -8.85
N ASP A 31 -10.35 12.92 -7.55
CA ASP A 31 -9.01 13.11 -7.03
C ASP A 31 -8.28 11.80 -6.86
N PHE A 32 -8.84 10.71 -7.32
CA PHE A 32 -8.27 9.39 -7.18
C PHE A 32 -6.97 9.31 -7.99
N SER A 33 -5.86 9.25 -7.25
CA SER A 33 -4.55 9.19 -7.89
C SER A 33 -4.17 7.74 -8.20
N ASN A 34 -3.86 7.46 -9.45
CA ASN A 34 -3.32 6.17 -9.83
C ASN A 34 -1.85 6.01 -9.45
N THR A 35 -1.25 7.04 -8.84
CA THR A 35 0.15 7.02 -8.42
C THR A 35 0.34 6.90 -6.91
N LEU A 36 -0.74 7.07 -6.14
CA LEU A 36 -0.70 6.96 -4.69
C LEU A 36 -1.93 6.21 -4.19
N THR A 37 -1.72 5.34 -3.23
CA THR A 37 -2.81 4.65 -2.55
C THR A 37 -2.70 4.92 -1.06
N ALA A 38 -3.73 5.50 -0.47
CA ALA A 38 -3.77 5.79 0.96
C ALA A 38 -4.43 4.62 1.70
N VAL A 39 -3.77 4.13 2.74
CA VAL A 39 -4.24 2.98 3.51
C VAL A 39 -4.50 3.42 4.95
N LEU A 40 -5.72 3.18 5.41
CA LEU A 40 -6.12 3.50 6.78
C LEU A 40 -5.81 2.30 7.69
N LEU A 41 -5.08 2.54 8.78
CA LEU A 41 -4.84 1.51 9.77
C LEU A 41 -6.02 1.41 10.74
N PRO A 42 -6.24 0.23 11.36
CA PRO A 42 -7.29 0.10 12.37
C PRO A 42 -7.05 1.02 13.56
N ASP A 43 -8.13 1.34 14.28
CA ASP A 43 -8.06 2.16 15.49
C ASP A 43 -7.05 1.57 16.48
N GLY A 44 -6.32 2.44 17.15
CA GLY A 44 -5.32 2.03 18.11
C GLY A 44 -3.94 1.78 17.53
N HIS A 45 -3.78 1.93 16.22
CA HIS A 45 -2.49 1.75 15.54
C HIS A 45 -2.06 3.06 14.91
N ASN A 46 -0.79 3.40 15.06
CA ASN A 46 -0.22 4.65 14.57
C ASN A 46 0.52 4.39 13.26
N ALA A 47 0.09 5.06 12.19
CA ALA A 47 0.67 4.86 10.87
C ALA A 47 2.12 5.35 10.80
N ASP A 48 2.47 6.39 11.56
CA ASP A 48 3.85 6.88 11.57
C ASP A 48 4.79 5.91 12.25
N GLU A 49 4.34 5.24 13.32
CA GLU A 49 5.11 4.17 13.94
C GLU A 49 5.27 2.99 12.97
N PHE A 50 4.22 2.63 12.26
CA PHE A 50 4.28 1.58 11.26
C PHE A 50 5.30 1.93 10.18
N ARG A 51 5.28 3.17 9.68
CA ARG A 51 6.23 3.63 8.68
C ARG A 51 7.68 3.53 9.18
N SER A 52 7.91 3.88 10.45
CA SER A 52 9.24 3.77 11.05
C SER A 52 9.71 2.32 11.11
N ILE A 53 8.83 1.41 11.48
CA ILE A 53 9.17 -0.02 11.54
C ILE A 53 9.55 -0.54 10.15
N VAL A 54 8.80 -0.17 9.13
CA VAL A 54 9.08 -0.58 7.75
C VAL A 54 10.40 0.00 7.28
N LEU A 55 10.67 1.27 7.57
CA LEU A 55 11.91 1.92 7.20
C LEU A 55 13.11 1.26 7.90
N ASP A 56 13.00 1.00 9.19
CA ASP A 56 14.11 0.45 9.97
C ASP A 56 14.43 -0.99 9.60
N ASN A 57 13.40 -1.79 9.28
CA ASN A 57 13.58 -3.21 9.03
C ASN A 57 13.85 -3.54 7.55
N PHE A 58 13.31 -2.74 6.63
CA PHE A 58 13.35 -3.05 5.21
C PHE A 58 13.94 -1.93 4.37
N ASN A 59 14.36 -0.85 5.00
CA ASN A 59 14.90 0.33 4.31
C ASN A 59 13.93 0.85 3.24
N MET A 60 12.63 0.80 3.55
CA MET A 60 11.58 1.20 2.62
C MET A 60 10.81 2.38 3.20
N SER A 61 10.66 3.43 2.39
CA SER A 61 9.96 4.66 2.81
C SER A 61 8.54 4.67 2.28
N LEU A 62 7.59 4.91 3.16
CA LEU A 62 6.17 5.09 2.82
C LEU A 62 5.76 6.53 3.09
N GLY A 63 4.77 7.02 2.34
CA GLY A 63 4.26 8.36 2.54
C GLY A 63 3.43 8.49 3.81
N ASN A 64 3.42 9.68 4.41
CA ASN A 64 2.62 9.96 5.60
C ASN A 64 1.24 10.50 5.21
N GLY A 65 0.32 10.45 6.15
CA GLY A 65 -0.96 11.13 6.04
C GLY A 65 -0.79 12.62 6.26
N LEU A 66 -1.65 13.42 5.63
CA LEU A 66 -1.60 14.87 5.74
C LEU A 66 -2.73 15.38 6.63
N SER A 67 -2.49 16.52 7.30
CA SER A 67 -3.47 17.20 8.14
C SER A 67 -4.07 16.24 9.19
N ARG A 68 -5.40 16.17 9.26
CA ARG A 68 -6.11 15.34 10.22
C ARG A 68 -5.92 13.83 10.01
N LEU A 69 -5.32 13.43 8.89
CA LEU A 69 -5.04 12.02 8.61
C LEU A 69 -3.66 11.59 9.10
N ALA A 70 -2.87 12.52 9.62
CA ALA A 70 -1.54 12.21 10.14
C ALA A 70 -1.65 11.16 11.25
N GLY A 71 -0.81 10.14 11.18
CA GLY A 71 -0.81 9.05 12.15
C GLY A 71 -1.90 8.01 11.94
N LYS A 72 -2.83 8.23 11.02
CA LYS A 72 -3.93 7.30 10.74
C LYS A 72 -3.75 6.54 9.46
N VAL A 73 -3.12 7.14 8.46
CA VAL A 73 -2.92 6.53 7.15
C VAL A 73 -1.45 6.54 6.76
N PHE A 74 -1.07 5.61 5.94
CA PHE A 74 0.18 5.67 5.19
C PHE A 74 -0.14 5.58 3.71
N ARG A 75 0.78 6.06 2.87
CA ARG A 75 0.56 6.08 1.42
C ARG A 75 1.60 5.24 0.71
N ILE A 76 1.15 4.49 -0.29
CA ILE A 76 1.98 3.66 -1.13
C ILE A 76 2.09 4.34 -2.48
N GLY A 77 3.31 4.71 -2.89
CA GLY A 77 3.54 5.31 -4.19
C GLY A 77 3.90 4.27 -5.23
N HIS A 78 3.47 4.49 -6.47
CA HIS A 78 3.81 3.61 -7.59
C HIS A 78 4.03 4.43 -8.86
N LEU A 79 5.04 5.31 -8.80
CA LEU A 79 5.40 6.27 -9.84
C LEU A 79 6.67 5.86 -10.59
N GLY A 80 6.87 6.45 -11.76
CA GLY A 80 8.12 6.44 -12.50
C GLY A 80 8.44 5.09 -13.10
N ASP A 81 9.66 4.65 -12.91
CA ASP A 81 10.16 3.39 -13.46
C ASP A 81 9.74 2.17 -12.64
N PHE A 82 8.73 2.35 -11.82
CA PHE A 82 8.17 1.28 -11.02
C PHE A 82 7.74 0.12 -11.91
N ASN A 83 8.06 -1.10 -11.50
CA ASN A 83 7.69 -2.29 -12.27
C ASN A 83 7.03 -3.31 -11.36
N ASP A 84 6.59 -4.44 -11.94
CA ASP A 84 5.88 -5.47 -11.20
C ASP A 84 6.67 -5.99 -10.01
N LEU A 85 7.96 -6.24 -10.19
CA LEU A 85 8.81 -6.75 -9.10
C LEU A 85 8.95 -5.73 -7.98
N MET A 86 9.10 -4.45 -8.32
CA MET A 86 9.20 -3.39 -7.32
C MET A 86 7.90 -3.25 -6.53
N LEU A 87 6.76 -3.37 -7.20
CA LEU A 87 5.47 -3.32 -6.53
C LEU A 87 5.31 -4.51 -5.58
N VAL A 88 5.61 -5.72 -6.04
CA VAL A 88 5.52 -6.92 -5.22
C VAL A 88 6.44 -6.80 -4.01
N ALA A 89 7.66 -6.31 -4.20
CA ALA A 89 8.60 -6.10 -3.09
C ALA A 89 8.05 -5.10 -2.07
N THR A 90 7.46 -4.00 -2.56
CA THR A 90 6.86 -2.99 -1.69
C THR A 90 5.72 -3.58 -0.88
N LEU A 91 4.80 -4.30 -1.53
CA LEU A 91 3.66 -4.91 -0.86
C LEU A 91 4.11 -6.00 0.11
N GLY A 92 5.12 -6.79 -0.27
CA GLY A 92 5.69 -7.80 0.62
C GLY A 92 6.31 -7.20 1.86
N GLY A 93 7.03 -6.08 1.71
CA GLY A 93 7.59 -5.36 2.84
C GLY A 93 6.51 -4.80 3.77
N ILE A 94 5.42 -4.29 3.19
CA ILE A 94 4.29 -3.81 3.99
C ILE A 94 3.65 -4.96 4.76
N GLU A 95 3.41 -6.09 4.10
CA GLU A 95 2.79 -7.24 4.77
C GLU A 95 3.66 -7.75 5.92
N MET A 96 4.97 -7.85 5.72
CA MET A 96 5.89 -8.21 6.80
C MET A 96 5.88 -7.16 7.91
N GLY A 97 5.77 -5.89 7.54
CA GLY A 97 5.69 -4.80 8.52
C GLY A 97 4.43 -4.85 9.34
N LEU A 98 3.29 -5.23 8.74
CA LEU A 98 2.04 -5.39 9.48
C LEU A 98 2.19 -6.46 10.56
N SER A 99 2.88 -7.55 10.25
CA SER A 99 3.15 -8.60 11.23
C SER A 99 4.08 -8.11 12.34
N LYS A 100 5.15 -7.38 11.97
CA LYS A 100 6.12 -6.89 12.96
C LYS A 100 5.53 -5.84 13.89
N SER A 101 4.57 -5.05 13.40
CA SER A 101 3.96 -3.99 14.20
C SER A 101 2.68 -4.43 14.89
N SER A 102 2.34 -5.71 14.78
CA SER A 102 1.15 -6.32 15.41
C SER A 102 -0.16 -5.68 14.97
N VAL A 103 -0.20 -5.16 13.75
CA VAL A 103 -1.44 -4.65 13.16
C VAL A 103 -2.31 -5.83 12.72
N PRO A 104 -3.57 -5.92 13.17
CA PRO A 104 -4.44 -7.01 12.73
C PRO A 104 -4.64 -6.97 11.22
N HIS A 105 -4.43 -8.09 10.56
CA HIS A 105 -4.59 -8.19 9.11
C HIS A 105 -4.69 -9.65 8.70
N GLN A 106 -5.23 -9.86 7.49
CA GLN A 106 -5.22 -11.19 6.86
C GLN A 106 -3.97 -11.31 6.01
N VAL A 107 -3.34 -12.48 6.00
CA VAL A 107 -2.19 -12.73 5.14
C VAL A 107 -2.66 -12.98 3.70
N GLY A 108 -1.77 -12.78 2.73
CA GLY A 108 -2.04 -13.13 1.34
C GLY A 108 -2.31 -11.96 0.43
N GLY A 109 -2.24 -10.71 0.92
CA GLY A 109 -2.45 -9.55 0.07
C GLY A 109 -1.42 -9.42 -1.03
N THR A 110 -0.15 -9.65 -0.71
CA THR A 110 0.93 -9.61 -1.69
C THR A 110 0.71 -10.67 -2.76
N GLN A 111 0.33 -11.87 -2.35
CA GLN A 111 0.07 -12.96 -3.30
C GLN A 111 -1.11 -12.63 -4.21
N ALA A 112 -2.18 -12.03 -3.68
CA ALA A 112 -3.32 -11.62 -4.48
C ALA A 112 -2.91 -10.60 -5.54
N ALA A 113 -2.07 -9.63 -5.18
CA ALA A 113 -1.53 -8.66 -6.12
C ALA A 113 -0.69 -9.33 -7.20
N MET A 114 0.14 -10.29 -6.83
CA MET A 114 0.96 -11.04 -7.78
C MET A 114 0.10 -11.75 -8.82
N GLN A 115 -0.98 -12.40 -8.38
CA GLN A 115 -1.89 -13.08 -9.29
C GLN A 115 -2.59 -12.10 -10.22
N PHE A 116 -3.02 -10.95 -9.70
CA PHE A 116 -3.63 -9.91 -10.51
C PHE A 116 -2.67 -9.43 -11.59
N LEU A 117 -1.42 -9.15 -11.22
CA LEU A 117 -0.41 -8.66 -12.17
C LEU A 117 -0.11 -9.70 -13.24
N LYS A 118 -0.05 -10.97 -12.85
CA LYS A 118 0.19 -12.06 -13.79
C LYS A 118 -0.94 -12.19 -14.79
N GLN A 119 -2.19 -12.06 -14.34
CA GLN A 119 -3.37 -12.21 -15.20
C GLN A 119 -3.60 -10.99 -16.09
N ASN A 120 -3.09 -9.85 -15.71
CA ASN A 120 -3.32 -8.59 -16.40
C ASN A 120 -2.03 -7.99 -16.96
N SER A 121 -1.10 -8.82 -17.30
CA SER A 121 0.18 -8.38 -17.86
C SER A 121 0.07 -7.99 -19.34
#